data_093575057baf12bcaa1e6b2e9c07875c
#
_entry.id   093575057baf12bcaa1e6b2e9c07875c
#
_cell.length_a   1.000
_cell.length_b   1.000
_cell.length_c   1.000
_cell.angle_alpha   90.00
_cell.angle_beta   90.00
_cell.angle_gamma   90.00
#
_symmetry.space_group_name_H-M   'P 1'
#
loop_
_entity.id
_entity.type
_entity.pdbx_description
1 polymer ?
#
loop_
_entity_poly.entity_id
_entity_poly.type
_entity_poly.pdbx_seq_one_letter_code
_entity_poly.pdbx_strand_id
1 'polypeptide(L)'
;MTDGSRHQRTKELVSPWPADRYEVLCQRPAPYPGSRDQYHFAEFAMESARALEGAGLVTRVAVIRMEDGAIIYDPLAGVELPPGQW
;
A
#
# COMPACT_ATOMS: atom_id res chain seq x y z
N MET A 1 33.96 17.51 -4.66
CA MET A 1 33.61 17.08 -4.60
C MET A 1 33.43 16.95 -4.26
N THR A 2 33.22 16.79 -4.23
CA THR A 2 32.84 16.46 -3.90
C THR A 2 32.46 16.31 -3.49
N ASP A 3 32.22 16.18 -3.27
CA ASP A 3 31.67 15.90 -2.90
C ASP A 3 31.04 15.96 -2.70
N GLY A 4 30.89 16.18 -2.61
CA GLY A 4 30.06 16.00 -2.44
C GLY A 4 29.46 15.81 -2.79
N SER A 5 29.29 15.67 -3.27
CA SER A 5 28.67 15.10 -3.58
C SER A 5 28.61 14.23 -3.50
N ARG A 6 28.75 13.91 -3.43
CA ARG A 6 28.64 12.89 -3.21
C ARG A 6 28.22 12.51 -2.19
N HIS A 7 27.97 12.74 -1.55
CA HIS A 7 27.49 12.37 -0.59
C HIS A 7 26.32 12.56 -0.27
N GLN A 8 25.99 13.09 -0.64
CA GLN A 8 24.74 13.29 -0.36
C GLN A 8 23.92 12.23 -0.83
N ARG A 9 24.18 11.80 -1.90
CA ARG A 9 23.55 10.68 -2.33
C ARG A 9 23.53 9.62 -1.30
N THR A 10 24.54 9.54 -0.59
CA THR A 10 24.59 8.63 0.51
C THR A 10 23.49 8.85 1.48
N LYS A 11 23.08 10.09 1.68
CA LYS A 11 22.01 10.31 2.60
C LYS A 11 20.73 9.77 2.10
N GLU A 12 20.56 9.73 0.81
CA GLU A 12 19.35 9.19 0.28
C GLU A 12 19.21 7.73 0.58
N LEU A 13 20.31 7.05 0.82
CA LEU A 13 20.26 5.65 1.15
C LEU A 13 19.85 5.41 2.59
N VAL A 14 19.80 6.45 3.39
CA VAL A 14 19.51 6.32 4.80
C VAL A 14 18.23 7.08 5.08
N SER A 15 17.13 6.50 4.66
CA SER A 15 15.84 7.08 4.97
C SER A 15 15.49 6.75 6.42
N PRO A 16 14.97 7.72 7.19
CA PRO A 16 14.47 7.41 8.52
C PRO A 16 13.18 6.58 8.48
N TRP A 17 12.56 6.49 7.32
CA TRP A 17 11.31 5.76 7.17
C TRP A 17 11.56 4.44 6.49
N PRO A 18 10.97 3.36 6.99
CA PRO A 18 11.06 2.07 6.33
C PRO A 18 10.45 2.13 4.92
N ALA A 19 10.87 1.23 4.07
CA ALA A 19 10.31 1.15 2.73
C ALA A 19 8.85 0.74 2.77
N ASP A 20 8.08 1.21 1.78
CA ASP A 20 6.70 0.78 1.65
C ASP A 20 6.66 -0.70 1.29
N ARG A 21 5.73 -1.42 1.89
CA ARG A 21 5.61 -2.86 1.75
C ARG A 21 4.23 -3.33 1.32
N TYR A 22 3.24 -2.47 1.45
CA TYR A 22 1.85 -2.81 1.14
C TYR A 22 1.24 -1.74 0.27
N GLU A 23 0.42 -2.17 -0.68
CA GLU A 23 -0.28 -1.23 -1.56
C GLU A 23 -1.77 -1.45 -1.40
N VAL A 24 -2.50 -0.35 -1.23
CA VAL A 24 -3.97 -0.37 -1.19
C VAL A 24 -4.46 0.08 -2.54
N LEU A 25 -5.09 -0.86 -3.25
CA LEU A 25 -5.71 -0.59 -4.54
C LEU A 25 -7.17 -0.25 -4.31
N CYS A 26 -7.61 0.86 -4.87
CA CYS A 26 -9.00 1.28 -4.77
C CYS A 26 -9.52 1.58 -6.17
N GLN A 27 -10.57 0.90 -6.59
CA GLN A 27 -11.22 1.15 -7.87
C GLN A 27 -12.59 1.76 -7.62
N ARG A 28 -12.96 2.71 -8.45
CA ARG A 28 -14.23 3.42 -8.33
C ARG A 28 -14.99 3.35 -9.64
N PRO A 29 -16.33 3.54 -9.59
CA PRO A 29 -17.10 3.56 -10.84
C PRO A 29 -16.70 4.76 -11.68
N ALA A 30 -16.73 4.58 -12.99
CA ALA A 30 -16.45 5.67 -13.91
C ALA A 30 -17.41 6.83 -13.64
N PRO A 31 -16.98 8.09 -13.82
CA PRO A 31 -15.67 8.53 -14.33
C PRO A 31 -14.63 8.78 -13.24
N TYR A 32 -14.86 8.32 -12.03
CA TYR A 32 -13.97 8.63 -10.92
C TYR A 32 -12.71 7.79 -11.01
N PRO A 33 -11.54 8.41 -10.81
CA PRO A 33 -10.29 7.66 -10.89
C PRO A 33 -10.12 6.77 -9.67
N GLY A 34 -9.41 5.67 -9.86
CA GLY A 34 -8.99 4.84 -8.77
C GLY A 34 -7.73 5.40 -8.12
N SER A 35 -7.23 4.69 -7.12
CA SER A 35 -6.00 5.10 -6.43
C SER A 35 -5.19 3.89 -6.03
N ARG A 36 -3.90 4.14 -5.83
CA ARG A 36 -2.96 3.16 -5.29
C ARG A 36 -2.13 3.89 -4.26
N ASP A 37 -2.29 3.53 -3.00
CA ASP A 37 -1.58 4.15 -1.89
C ASP A 37 -0.71 3.12 -1.23
N GLN A 38 0.50 3.52 -0.84
CA GLN A 38 1.48 2.59 -0.32
C GLN A 38 1.72 2.84 1.16
N TYR A 39 1.93 1.76 1.89
CA TYR A 39 2.09 1.78 3.34
C TYR A 39 3.25 0.89 3.74
N HIS A 40 3.92 1.28 4.81
CA HIS A 40 4.95 0.43 5.37
C HIS A 40 4.36 -0.65 6.29
N PHE A 41 3.33 -0.30 7.05
CA PHE A 41 2.74 -1.23 8.02
C PHE A 41 1.45 -1.83 7.48
N ALA A 42 1.32 -3.15 7.63
CA ALA A 42 0.13 -3.85 7.19
C ALA A 42 -1.12 -3.34 7.89
N GLU A 43 -1.00 -3.04 9.19
CA GLU A 43 -2.15 -2.57 9.96
C GLU A 43 -2.75 -1.31 9.38
N PHE A 44 -1.90 -0.37 8.96
CA PHE A 44 -2.40 0.88 8.38
C PHE A 44 -3.00 0.64 7.00
N ALA A 45 -2.39 -0.24 6.20
CA ALA A 45 -2.95 -0.59 4.90
C ALA A 45 -4.34 -1.23 5.06
N MET A 46 -4.47 -2.15 6.00
CA MET A 46 -5.74 -2.83 6.24
C MET A 46 -6.79 -1.86 6.76
N GLU A 47 -6.40 -0.96 7.66
CA GLU A 47 -7.33 0.03 8.18
C GLU A 47 -7.83 0.94 7.07
N SER A 48 -6.92 1.40 6.21
CA SER A 48 -7.28 2.25 5.08
C SER A 48 -8.24 1.51 4.14
N ALA A 49 -7.92 0.25 3.83
CA ALA A 49 -8.75 -0.53 2.92
C ALA A 49 -10.17 -0.73 3.49
N ARG A 50 -10.26 -1.03 4.77
CA ARG A 50 -11.58 -1.22 5.40
C ARG A 50 -12.39 0.07 5.44
N ALA A 51 -11.71 1.20 5.64
CA ALA A 51 -12.39 2.49 5.63
C ALA A 51 -12.94 2.80 4.25
N LEU A 52 -12.17 2.53 3.20
CA LEU A 52 -12.63 2.73 1.82
C LEU A 52 -13.80 1.83 1.49
N GLU A 53 -13.70 0.57 1.91
CA GLU A 53 -14.78 -0.39 1.69
C GLU A 53 -16.05 0.06 2.40
N GLY A 54 -15.93 0.49 3.64
CA GLY A 54 -17.08 0.92 4.43
C GLY A 54 -17.74 2.19 3.92
N ALA A 55 -17.00 3.01 3.19
CA ALA A 55 -17.58 4.23 2.61
C ALA A 55 -18.54 3.92 1.48
N GLY A 56 -18.43 2.75 0.86
CA GLY A 56 -19.39 2.31 -0.15
C GLY A 56 -19.29 2.99 -1.49
N LEU A 57 -18.22 3.76 -1.73
CA LEU A 57 -18.05 4.50 -2.98
C LEU A 57 -17.01 3.85 -3.87
N VAL A 58 -16.78 2.55 -3.70
CA VAL A 58 -15.74 1.83 -4.44
C VAL A 58 -16.35 0.61 -5.10
N THR A 59 -15.76 0.19 -6.22
CA THR A 59 -16.13 -1.05 -6.88
C THR A 59 -15.22 -2.18 -6.46
N ARG A 60 -14.01 -1.87 -6.01
CA ARG A 60 -13.08 -2.87 -5.51
C ARG A 60 -12.02 -2.23 -4.63
N VAL A 61 -11.68 -2.89 -3.54
CA VAL A 61 -10.55 -2.53 -2.68
C VAL A 61 -9.73 -3.79 -2.48
N ALA A 62 -8.41 -3.67 -2.58
CA ALA A 62 -7.51 -4.79 -2.32
C ALA A 62 -6.26 -4.29 -1.63
N VAL A 63 -5.68 -5.13 -0.77
CA VAL A 63 -4.37 -4.87 -0.17
C VAL A 63 -3.41 -5.90 -0.73
N ILE A 64 -2.31 -5.43 -1.28
CA ILE A 64 -1.32 -6.26 -1.96
C ILE A 64 -0.02 -6.17 -1.19
N ARG A 65 0.55 -7.32 -0.86
CA ARG A 65 1.88 -7.36 -0.28
C ARG A 65 2.89 -7.20 -1.40
N MET A 66 3.66 -6.12 -1.35
CA MET A 66 4.50 -5.74 -2.50
C MET A 66 5.67 -6.69 -2.71
N GLU A 67 6.11 -7.37 -1.66
CA GLU A 67 7.25 -8.26 -1.74
C GLU A 67 7.04 -9.38 -2.76
N ASP A 68 5.85 -9.95 -2.80
CA ASP A 68 5.58 -11.08 -3.68
C ASP A 68 4.29 -10.91 -4.48
N GLY A 69 3.63 -9.76 -4.36
CA GLY A 69 2.39 -9.51 -5.09
C GLY A 69 1.19 -10.23 -4.54
N ALA A 70 1.29 -10.85 -3.37
CA ALA A 70 0.18 -11.58 -2.81
C ALA A 70 -0.93 -10.64 -2.37
N ILE A 71 -2.17 -11.01 -2.68
CA ILE A 71 -3.32 -10.25 -2.21
C ILE A 71 -3.69 -10.76 -0.83
N ILE A 72 -3.62 -9.88 0.17
CA ILE A 72 -3.92 -10.26 1.55
C ILE A 72 -5.33 -9.85 1.97
N TYR A 73 -5.96 -8.96 1.21
CA TYR A 73 -7.32 -8.53 1.49
C TYR A 73 -7.99 -8.12 0.19
N ASP A 74 -9.14 -8.71 -0.10
CA ASP A 74 -9.93 -8.37 -1.28
C ASP A 74 -11.35 -8.91 -1.02
N PRO A 75 -12.22 -8.09 -0.43
CA PRO A 75 -13.55 -8.59 -0.07
C PRO A 75 -14.39 -9.01 -1.28
N LEU A 76 -14.15 -8.41 -2.45
CA LEU A 76 -14.87 -8.82 -3.64
C LEU A 76 -14.53 -10.25 -4.04
N ALA A 77 -13.28 -10.63 -3.85
CA ALA A 77 -12.82 -12.00 -4.15
C ALA A 77 -12.94 -12.93 -2.94
N GLY A 78 -13.39 -12.43 -1.81
CA GLY A 78 -13.52 -13.25 -0.60
C GLY A 78 -12.18 -13.55 0.05
N VAL A 79 -11.18 -12.69 -0.12
CA VAL A 79 -9.86 -12.92 0.45
C VAL A 79 -9.68 -12.03 1.67
N GLU A 80 -9.35 -12.67 2.79
CA GLU A 80 -8.94 -11.93 3.98
C GLU A 80 -8.02 -12.84 4.78
N LEU A 81 -6.73 -12.63 4.64
CA LEU A 81 -5.74 -13.44 5.33
C LEU A 81 -5.63 -13.00 6.78
N PRO A 82 -5.33 -13.93 7.70
CA PRO A 82 -5.13 -13.56 9.10
C PRO A 82 -3.82 -12.76 9.27
N PRO A 83 -3.69 -11.97 10.35
CA PRO A 83 -2.52 -11.12 10.53
C PRO A 83 -1.19 -11.83 10.42
N GLY A 84 -1.10 -13.07 10.82
CA GLY A 84 0.14 -13.82 10.71
C GLY A 84 0.58 -14.10 9.28
N GLN A 85 -0.28 -13.82 8.31
CA GLN A 85 0.03 -14.06 6.89
C GLN A 85 0.10 -12.76 6.09
N TRP A 86 0.07 -11.64 6.75
CA TRP A 86 0.18 -10.35 6.08
C TRP A 86 1.59 -10.05 5.59
#